data_47cef4b1a8b67c11d0104eab243e5537
#
_entry.id   47cef4b1a8b67c11d0104eab243e5537
#
_cell.length_a   1.000
_cell.length_b   1.000
_cell.length_c   1.000
_cell.angle_alpha   90.00
_cell.angle_beta   90.00
_cell.angle_gamma   90.00
#
_symmetry.space_group_name_H-M   'P 1'
#
loop_
_entity.id
_entity.type
_entity.pdbx_description
1 polymer ?
#
loop_
_entity_poly.entity_id
_entity_poly.type
_entity_poly.pdbx_seq_one_letter_code
_entity_poly.pdbx_strand_id
1 'polypeptide(L)'
;MKKYIIFGILLAVAGLLYGVIDFAKAKKEKESLISYNRDIRPILSDKCFSCHGPDVSKIKAGLRLDLPASAFAELEKNKGHFAIVPGNPEKSELIKRISSNDPGIMMPMPESHLARLTTDEIKLFTKWIEQGAKYEKHWAFVAPIKEALPEVDNSKWVKNEIDPFILEKMEAKGFNPNETASREALIKRAYADITGLAPTYEELNTWRNNS
;
A
#
# COMPACT_ATOMS: atom_id res chain seq x y z
N MET A 1 26.37 7.27 48.73
CA MET A 1 24.99 6.91 48.36
C MET A 1 24.43 7.77 47.22
N LYS A 2 24.42 9.11 47.27
CA LYS A 2 23.85 9.96 46.21
C LYS A 2 24.42 9.74 44.79
N LYS A 3 25.72 9.47 44.63
CA LYS A 3 26.36 9.23 43.31
C LYS A 3 25.87 7.96 42.60
N TYR A 4 25.57 6.90 43.33
CA TYR A 4 25.08 5.64 42.73
C TYR A 4 23.62 5.72 42.35
N ILE A 5 22.81 6.55 43.03
CA ILE A 5 21.41 6.81 42.68
C ILE A 5 21.34 7.59 41.38
N ILE A 6 22.18 8.62 41.20
CA ILE A 6 22.23 9.41 39.96
C ILE A 6 22.67 8.56 38.77
N PHE A 7 23.66 7.68 38.96
CA PHE A 7 24.14 6.77 37.91
C PHE A 7 23.07 5.74 37.51
N GLY A 8 22.32 5.20 38.47
CA GLY A 8 21.20 4.29 38.20
C GLY A 8 20.08 4.96 37.44
N ILE A 9 19.73 6.21 37.73
CA ILE A 9 18.72 6.99 37.03
C ILE A 9 19.17 7.27 35.57
N LEU A 10 20.44 7.63 35.36
CA LEU A 10 20.98 7.87 34.03
C LEU A 10 20.96 6.63 33.15
N LEU A 11 21.27 5.45 33.71
CA LEU A 11 21.18 4.19 32.96
C LEU A 11 19.74 3.81 32.62
N ALA A 12 18.80 4.04 33.54
CA ALA A 12 17.38 3.78 33.29
C ALA A 12 16.80 4.71 32.20
N VAL A 13 17.18 5.98 32.22
CA VAL A 13 16.77 6.96 31.19
C VAL A 13 17.39 6.61 29.82
N ALA A 14 18.66 6.21 29.79
CA ALA A 14 19.32 5.77 28.56
C ALA A 14 18.65 4.52 27.97
N GLY A 15 18.28 3.54 28.82
CA GLY A 15 17.56 2.34 28.37
C GLY A 15 16.16 2.64 27.79
N LEU A 16 15.43 3.56 28.43
CA LEU A 16 14.13 4.03 27.92
C LEU A 16 14.26 4.77 26.58
N LEU A 17 15.27 5.62 26.43
CA LEU A 17 15.55 6.33 25.19
C LEU A 17 15.93 5.36 24.05
N TYR A 18 16.74 4.34 24.34
CA TYR A 18 17.08 3.30 23.36
C TYR A 18 15.83 2.52 22.90
N GLY A 19 14.98 2.10 23.84
CA GLY A 19 13.75 1.40 23.52
C GLY A 19 12.78 2.22 22.66
N VAL A 20 12.65 3.52 22.93
CA VAL A 20 11.80 4.43 22.13
C VAL A 20 12.38 4.64 20.72
N ILE A 21 13.70 4.75 20.60
CA ILE A 21 14.36 4.92 19.29
C ILE A 21 14.22 3.64 18.44
N ASP A 22 14.40 2.46 19.01
CA ASP A 22 14.25 1.19 18.30
C ASP A 22 12.79 0.94 17.89
N PHE A 23 11.83 1.26 18.74
CA PHE A 23 10.40 1.16 18.42
C PHE A 23 9.99 2.14 17.30
N ALA A 24 10.46 3.38 17.36
CA ALA A 24 10.22 4.39 16.33
C ALA A 24 10.86 4.00 14.98
N LYS A 25 12.05 3.39 15.03
CA LYS A 25 12.76 2.91 13.85
C LYS A 25 12.05 1.71 13.21
N ALA A 26 11.60 0.74 14.01
CA ALA A 26 10.82 -0.42 13.56
C ALA A 26 9.47 0.00 12.97
N LYS A 27 8.78 0.98 13.58
CA LYS A 27 7.53 1.54 13.06
C LYS A 27 7.75 2.26 11.72
N LYS A 28 8.83 3.06 11.61
CA LYS A 28 9.19 3.76 10.38
C LYS A 28 9.60 2.80 9.26
N GLU A 29 10.27 1.70 9.59
CA GLU A 29 10.67 0.67 8.63
C GLU A 29 9.44 -0.11 8.10
N LYS A 30 8.47 -0.43 8.96
CA LYS A 30 7.19 -1.07 8.55
C LYS A 30 6.33 -0.15 7.68
N GLU A 31 6.31 1.16 7.95
CA GLU A 31 5.59 2.16 7.14
C GLU A 31 6.25 2.42 5.77
N SER A 32 7.50 1.99 5.56
CA SER A 32 8.31 2.32 4.38
C SER A 32 8.38 1.21 3.34
N LEU A 33 7.86 0.01 3.61
CA LEU A 33 7.87 -1.10 2.65
C LEU A 33 6.88 -0.85 1.51
N ILE A 34 7.41 -0.88 0.28
CA ILE A 34 6.60 -0.71 -0.92
C ILE A 34 6.07 -2.06 -1.37
N SER A 35 4.74 -2.17 -1.46
CA SER A 35 4.07 -3.36 -1.95
C SER A 35 3.97 -3.32 -3.47
N TYR A 36 4.39 -4.39 -4.13
CA TYR A 36 4.25 -4.51 -5.58
C TYR A 36 2.79 -4.40 -6.03
N ASN A 37 1.88 -5.12 -5.37
CA ASN A 37 0.47 -5.16 -5.77
C ASN A 37 -0.26 -3.83 -5.54
N ARG A 38 0.04 -3.15 -4.43
CA ARG A 38 -0.64 -1.91 -4.05
C ARG A 38 -0.04 -0.68 -4.72
N ASP A 39 1.29 -0.61 -4.76
CA ASP A 39 2.00 0.63 -5.04
C ASP A 39 2.62 0.64 -6.45
N ILE A 40 3.13 -0.50 -6.95
CA ILE A 40 3.90 -0.59 -8.20
C ILE A 40 3.05 -1.09 -9.37
N ARG A 41 2.34 -2.20 -9.17
CA ARG A 41 1.57 -2.85 -10.22
C ARG A 41 0.51 -1.96 -10.87
N PRO A 42 -0.21 -1.08 -10.15
CA PRO A 42 -1.15 -0.16 -10.77
C PRO A 42 -0.48 0.78 -11.78
N ILE A 43 0.70 1.31 -11.45
CA ILE A 43 1.46 2.20 -12.35
C ILE A 43 1.98 1.43 -13.56
N LEU A 44 2.52 0.22 -13.35
CA LEU A 44 2.93 -0.67 -14.46
C LEU A 44 1.76 -0.98 -15.39
N SER A 45 0.59 -1.27 -14.84
CA SER A 45 -0.62 -1.60 -15.60
C SER A 45 -1.09 -0.43 -16.46
N ASP A 46 -1.07 0.77 -15.91
CA ASP A 46 -1.50 2.00 -16.58
C ASP A 46 -0.52 2.45 -17.67
N LYS A 47 0.79 2.40 -17.41
CA LYS A 47 1.80 3.09 -18.23
C LYS A 47 2.78 2.16 -18.96
N CYS A 48 2.82 0.87 -18.64
CA CYS A 48 3.86 -0.04 -19.16
C CYS A 48 3.31 -1.32 -19.79
N PHE A 49 2.26 -1.93 -19.23
CA PHE A 49 1.79 -3.25 -19.65
C PHE A 49 1.16 -3.30 -21.04
N SER A 50 0.79 -2.17 -21.60
CA SER A 50 0.36 -2.11 -23.02
C SER A 50 1.43 -2.59 -24.00
N CYS A 51 2.74 -2.43 -23.62
CA CYS A 51 3.89 -2.84 -24.43
C CYS A 51 4.82 -3.84 -23.72
N HIS A 52 4.77 -3.93 -22.40
CA HIS A 52 5.65 -4.76 -21.56
C HIS A 52 4.87 -5.62 -20.56
N GLY A 53 3.65 -5.99 -20.88
CA GLY A 53 2.72 -6.73 -20.03
C GLY A 53 2.41 -8.14 -20.54
N PRO A 54 1.30 -8.72 -20.06
CA PRO A 54 0.95 -10.12 -20.32
C PRO A 54 0.49 -10.41 -21.76
N ASP A 55 0.11 -9.41 -22.55
CA ASP A 55 -0.32 -9.61 -23.94
C ASP A 55 0.88 -9.87 -24.85
N VAL A 56 1.14 -11.14 -25.14
CA VAL A 56 2.28 -11.58 -25.95
C VAL A 56 2.32 -10.99 -27.36
N SER A 57 1.16 -10.61 -27.91
CA SER A 57 1.07 -10.02 -29.26
C SER A 57 1.59 -8.59 -29.30
N LYS A 58 1.68 -7.91 -28.17
CA LYS A 58 2.07 -6.50 -28.04
C LYS A 58 3.46 -6.29 -27.44
N ILE A 59 4.15 -7.36 -27.04
CA ILE A 59 5.45 -7.25 -26.38
C ILE A 59 6.45 -6.51 -27.26
N LYS A 60 7.07 -5.49 -26.71
CA LYS A 60 8.17 -4.75 -27.32
C LYS A 60 9.51 -5.18 -26.69
N ALA A 61 10.55 -5.29 -27.56
CA ALA A 61 11.91 -5.63 -27.18
C ALA A 61 12.07 -6.94 -26.35
N GLY A 62 11.12 -7.86 -26.44
CA GLY A 62 11.14 -9.11 -25.68
C GLY A 62 10.96 -8.93 -24.13
N LEU A 63 10.71 -7.72 -23.66
CA LEU A 63 10.67 -7.40 -22.22
C LEU A 63 9.24 -7.51 -21.67
N ARG A 64 9.09 -8.29 -20.60
CA ARG A 64 7.87 -8.41 -19.78
C ARG A 64 8.13 -7.94 -18.36
N LEU A 65 7.50 -6.83 -17.97
CA LEU A 65 7.60 -6.26 -16.63
C LEU A 65 6.58 -6.86 -15.64
N ASP A 66 5.66 -7.67 -16.10
CA ASP A 66 4.74 -8.44 -15.26
C ASP A 66 5.35 -9.76 -14.74
N LEU A 67 6.50 -10.17 -15.30
CA LEU A 67 7.22 -11.37 -14.92
C LEU A 67 8.59 -11.04 -14.34
N PRO A 68 8.90 -11.38 -13.08
CA PRO A 68 10.21 -11.13 -12.49
C PRO A 68 11.35 -11.78 -13.28
N ALA A 69 11.14 -12.99 -13.80
CA ALA A 69 12.13 -13.69 -14.60
C ALA A 69 12.56 -12.90 -15.86
N SER A 70 11.63 -12.18 -16.50
CA SER A 70 11.92 -11.33 -17.65
C SER A 70 12.48 -9.97 -17.23
N ALA A 71 11.92 -9.37 -16.18
CA ALA A 71 12.34 -8.05 -15.72
C ALA A 71 13.78 -8.03 -15.18
N PHE A 72 14.24 -9.15 -14.61
CA PHE A 72 15.59 -9.30 -14.05
C PHE A 72 16.58 -9.93 -15.03
N ALA A 73 16.12 -10.40 -16.19
CA ALA A 73 17.01 -10.96 -17.20
C ALA A 73 17.79 -9.87 -17.95
N GLU A 74 18.89 -10.27 -18.55
CA GLU A 74 19.63 -9.42 -19.47
C GLU A 74 18.76 -9.04 -20.67
N LEU A 75 18.82 -7.76 -21.06
CA LEU A 75 18.03 -7.26 -22.18
C LEU A 75 18.55 -7.82 -23.51
N GLU A 76 17.67 -8.41 -24.33
CA GLU A 76 18.04 -9.03 -25.61
C GLU A 76 18.80 -8.09 -26.55
N LYS A 77 18.34 -6.84 -26.63
CA LYS A 77 18.90 -5.83 -27.57
C LYS A 77 19.98 -4.94 -26.94
N ASN A 78 20.23 -5.08 -25.64
CA ASN A 78 21.23 -4.25 -24.94
C ASN A 78 22.00 -5.11 -23.94
N LYS A 79 22.95 -5.89 -24.48
CA LYS A 79 23.74 -6.83 -23.68
C LYS A 79 24.52 -6.14 -22.56
N GLY A 80 24.61 -6.80 -21.42
CA GLY A 80 25.19 -6.24 -20.20
C GLY A 80 24.25 -5.32 -19.42
N HIS A 81 23.01 -5.08 -19.90
CA HIS A 81 22.03 -4.25 -19.26
C HIS A 81 20.79 -5.05 -18.85
N PHE A 82 20.14 -4.61 -17.78
CA PHE A 82 18.98 -5.26 -17.18
C PHE A 82 17.86 -4.23 -17.01
N ALA A 83 16.62 -4.64 -17.23
CA ALA A 83 15.50 -3.71 -16.99
C ALA A 83 15.41 -3.33 -15.52
N ILE A 84 15.56 -4.29 -14.62
CA ILE A 84 15.59 -4.10 -13.17
C ILE A 84 16.76 -4.89 -12.58
N VAL A 85 17.59 -4.22 -11.80
CA VAL A 85 18.63 -4.83 -10.96
C VAL A 85 18.19 -4.68 -9.49
N PRO A 86 17.69 -5.76 -8.85
CA PRO A 86 17.23 -5.68 -7.46
C PRO A 86 18.30 -5.09 -6.54
N GLY A 87 17.92 -4.13 -5.70
CA GLY A 87 18.82 -3.41 -4.81
C GLY A 87 19.64 -2.30 -5.47
N ASN A 88 19.59 -2.14 -6.81
CA ASN A 88 20.43 -1.16 -7.50
C ASN A 88 19.67 -0.38 -8.58
N PRO A 89 18.99 0.73 -8.22
CA PRO A 89 18.27 1.58 -9.16
C PRO A 89 19.17 2.17 -10.28
N GLU A 90 20.41 2.53 -9.95
CA GLU A 90 21.35 3.17 -10.89
C GLU A 90 21.75 2.23 -12.05
N LYS A 91 21.79 0.92 -11.80
CA LYS A 91 22.05 -0.10 -12.82
C LYS A 91 20.77 -0.58 -13.52
N SER A 92 19.61 -0.09 -13.11
CA SER A 92 18.31 -0.48 -13.66
C SER A 92 17.93 0.42 -14.84
N GLU A 93 17.88 -0.14 -16.05
CA GLU A 93 17.47 0.59 -17.26
C GLU A 93 16.07 1.18 -17.14
N LEU A 94 15.17 0.56 -16.34
CA LEU A 94 13.86 1.10 -16.06
C LEU A 94 13.94 2.52 -15.50
N ILE A 95 14.72 2.74 -14.43
CA ILE A 95 14.85 4.05 -13.81
C ILE A 95 15.43 5.07 -14.78
N LYS A 96 16.49 4.69 -15.50
CA LYS A 96 17.11 5.55 -16.50
C LYS A 96 16.11 6.02 -17.56
N ARG A 97 15.27 5.11 -18.07
CA ARG A 97 14.31 5.42 -19.12
C ARG A 97 13.12 6.20 -18.65
N ILE A 98 12.52 5.87 -17.49
CA ILE A 98 11.35 6.62 -16.94
C ILE A 98 11.75 8.02 -16.45
N SER A 99 13.03 8.25 -16.14
CA SER A 99 13.56 9.56 -15.74
C SER A 99 14.07 10.41 -16.89
N SER A 100 14.22 9.83 -18.08
CA SER A 100 14.82 10.53 -19.24
C SER A 100 13.84 11.55 -19.84
N ASN A 101 14.43 12.64 -20.37
CA ASN A 101 13.74 13.60 -21.23
C ASN A 101 14.11 13.44 -22.71
N ASP A 102 15.02 12.53 -23.04
CA ASP A 102 15.42 12.25 -24.41
C ASP A 102 14.36 11.35 -25.08
N PRO A 103 13.67 11.80 -26.14
CA PRO A 103 12.66 11.02 -26.84
C PRO A 103 13.15 9.68 -27.37
N GLY A 104 14.46 9.54 -27.63
CA GLY A 104 15.05 8.30 -28.14
C GLY A 104 15.18 7.18 -27.12
N ILE A 105 15.13 7.50 -25.83
CA ILE A 105 15.31 6.51 -24.75
C ILE A 105 14.22 6.56 -23.68
N MET A 106 13.43 7.64 -23.61
CA MET A 106 12.40 7.82 -22.60
C MET A 106 11.31 6.76 -22.67
N MET A 107 10.75 6.42 -21.52
CA MET A 107 9.56 5.54 -21.38
C MET A 107 8.52 6.18 -20.46
N PRO A 108 7.24 6.09 -20.79
CA PRO A 108 6.68 5.64 -22.07
C PRO A 108 7.15 6.48 -23.25
N MET A 109 7.25 5.85 -24.42
CA MET A 109 7.65 6.56 -25.65
C MET A 109 6.57 7.59 -26.04
N PRO A 110 6.95 8.75 -26.63
CA PRO A 110 5.97 9.78 -27.04
C PRO A 110 4.88 9.24 -27.95
N GLU A 111 5.19 8.33 -28.84
CA GLU A 111 4.26 7.74 -29.81
C GLU A 111 3.23 6.80 -29.16
N SER A 112 3.45 6.40 -27.91
CA SER A 112 2.48 5.57 -27.18
C SER A 112 1.26 6.31 -26.71
N HIS A 113 1.31 7.66 -26.69
CA HIS A 113 0.28 8.54 -26.12
C HIS A 113 -0.05 8.28 -24.66
N LEU A 114 0.79 7.52 -23.94
CA LEU A 114 0.66 7.28 -22.51
C LEU A 114 1.27 8.44 -21.72
N ALA A 115 0.65 8.75 -20.57
CA ALA A 115 1.17 9.76 -19.68
C ALA A 115 2.54 9.36 -19.12
N ARG A 116 3.45 10.33 -19.02
CA ARG A 116 4.73 10.15 -18.35
C ARG A 116 4.55 9.87 -16.87
N LEU A 117 5.54 9.22 -16.28
CA LEU A 117 5.56 9.05 -14.83
C LEU A 117 5.80 10.40 -14.15
N THR A 118 5.10 10.62 -13.04
CA THR A 118 5.34 11.75 -12.15
C THR A 118 6.64 11.55 -11.37
N THR A 119 7.18 12.64 -10.82
CA THR A 119 8.36 12.56 -9.95
C THR A 119 8.16 11.60 -8.77
N ASP A 120 6.95 11.56 -8.20
CA ASP A 120 6.66 10.70 -7.06
C ASP A 120 6.52 9.23 -7.45
N GLU A 121 5.97 8.92 -8.62
CA GLU A 121 5.98 7.57 -9.18
C GLU A 121 7.41 7.08 -9.47
N ILE A 122 8.27 7.94 -10.00
CA ILE A 122 9.70 7.61 -10.22
C ILE A 122 10.40 7.31 -8.89
N LYS A 123 10.19 8.14 -7.86
CA LYS A 123 10.73 7.89 -6.51
C LYS A 123 10.21 6.57 -5.93
N LEU A 124 8.94 6.24 -6.18
CA LEU A 124 8.33 5.01 -5.71
C LEU A 124 8.99 3.79 -6.35
N PHE A 125 9.21 3.80 -7.67
CA PHE A 125 9.96 2.75 -8.36
C PHE A 125 11.40 2.65 -7.88
N THR A 126 12.08 3.77 -7.69
CA THR A 126 13.46 3.82 -7.19
C THR A 126 13.56 3.13 -5.84
N LYS A 127 12.69 3.51 -4.90
CA LYS A 127 12.65 2.92 -3.56
C LYS A 127 12.23 1.44 -3.57
N TRP A 128 11.31 1.04 -4.42
CA TRP A 128 10.95 -0.37 -4.58
C TRP A 128 12.13 -1.22 -5.05
N ILE A 129 12.91 -0.71 -6.02
CA ILE A 129 14.11 -1.40 -6.51
C ILE A 129 15.18 -1.45 -5.43
N GLU A 130 15.43 -0.36 -4.68
CA GLU A 130 16.33 -0.34 -3.52
C GLU A 130 15.97 -1.40 -2.48
N GLN A 131 14.68 -1.64 -2.26
CA GLN A 131 14.15 -2.67 -1.36
C GLN A 131 14.19 -4.09 -1.94
N GLY A 132 14.82 -4.28 -3.11
CA GLY A 132 15.03 -5.58 -3.75
C GLY A 132 13.99 -5.94 -4.81
N ALA A 133 13.15 -5.00 -5.26
CA ALA A 133 12.18 -5.18 -6.34
C ALA A 133 11.31 -6.45 -6.16
N LYS A 134 10.79 -6.66 -4.96
CA LYS A 134 10.01 -7.88 -4.65
C LYS A 134 8.69 -7.87 -5.37
N TYR A 135 8.51 -8.81 -6.30
CA TYR A 135 7.23 -9.10 -6.93
C TYR A 135 6.35 -9.91 -5.98
N GLU A 136 5.06 -9.65 -6.01
CA GLU A 136 4.04 -10.37 -5.24
C GLU A 136 3.14 -11.16 -6.18
N LYS A 137 2.62 -12.31 -5.71
CA LYS A 137 1.52 -12.99 -6.40
C LYS A 137 0.32 -12.06 -6.47
N HIS A 138 -0.48 -12.20 -7.51
CA HIS A 138 -1.73 -11.42 -7.58
C HIS A 138 -2.55 -11.63 -6.31
N TRP A 139 -3.04 -10.54 -5.72
CA TRP A 139 -3.72 -10.54 -4.43
C TRP A 139 -4.85 -11.56 -4.31
N ALA A 140 -5.59 -11.83 -5.41
CA ALA A 140 -6.66 -12.82 -5.45
C ALA A 140 -6.18 -14.27 -5.22
N PHE A 141 -4.88 -14.54 -5.35
CA PHE A 141 -4.26 -15.85 -5.13
C PHE A 141 -3.39 -15.89 -3.87
N VAL A 142 -3.47 -14.86 -3.05
CA VAL A 142 -2.80 -14.81 -1.74
C VAL A 142 -3.85 -15.08 -0.68
N ALA A 143 -3.63 -16.12 0.13
CA ALA A 143 -4.54 -16.41 1.23
C ALA A 143 -4.58 -15.22 2.20
N PRO A 144 -5.78 -14.79 2.64
CA PRO A 144 -5.89 -13.76 3.67
C PRO A 144 -5.15 -14.17 4.93
N ILE A 145 -4.41 -13.24 5.51
CA ILE A 145 -3.81 -13.38 6.84
C ILE A 145 -4.64 -12.56 7.83
N LYS A 146 -4.87 -13.14 9.02
CA LYS A 146 -5.50 -12.40 10.10
C LYS A 146 -4.47 -11.44 10.70
N GLU A 147 -4.68 -10.15 10.47
CA GLU A 147 -3.84 -9.10 11.05
C GLU A 147 -4.10 -8.98 12.56
N ALA A 148 -3.07 -8.54 13.30
CA ALA A 148 -3.25 -8.21 14.70
C ALA A 148 -4.16 -6.99 14.84
N LEU A 149 -5.06 -7.04 15.83
CA LEU A 149 -5.94 -5.91 16.10
C LEU A 149 -5.10 -4.73 16.62
N PRO A 150 -5.29 -3.51 16.09
CA PRO A 150 -4.64 -2.33 16.61
C PRO A 150 -5.13 -2.01 18.03
N GLU A 151 -4.24 -1.45 18.85
CA GLU A 151 -4.60 -0.88 20.14
C GLU A 151 -5.29 0.46 19.92
N VAL A 152 -6.41 0.68 20.60
CA VAL A 152 -7.23 1.89 20.48
C VAL A 152 -7.59 2.42 21.87
N ASP A 153 -7.71 3.73 21.99
CA ASP A 153 -8.00 4.40 23.27
C ASP A 153 -9.42 4.12 23.75
N ASN A 154 -10.41 4.21 22.84
CA ASN A 154 -11.82 3.99 23.16
C ASN A 154 -12.24 2.53 22.93
N SER A 155 -11.59 1.58 23.59
CA SER A 155 -11.89 0.15 23.48
C SER A 155 -13.35 -0.22 23.85
N LYS A 156 -14.04 0.61 24.63
CA LYS A 156 -15.47 0.38 24.98
C LYS A 156 -16.42 0.53 23.79
N TRP A 157 -16.05 1.28 22.79
CA TRP A 157 -16.84 1.44 21.56
C TRP A 157 -16.76 0.20 20.66
N VAL A 158 -15.68 -0.57 20.75
CA VAL A 158 -15.39 -1.76 19.94
C VAL A 158 -16.43 -2.86 20.24
N LYS A 159 -17.08 -3.37 19.18
CA LYS A 159 -18.06 -4.46 19.24
C LYS A 159 -17.65 -5.69 18.43
N ASN A 160 -16.78 -5.52 17.45
CA ASN A 160 -16.28 -6.58 16.58
C ASN A 160 -14.82 -6.31 16.14
N GLU A 161 -14.21 -7.26 15.48
CA GLU A 161 -12.80 -7.18 15.07
C GLU A 161 -12.50 -6.13 13.98
N ILE A 162 -13.51 -5.55 13.33
CA ILE A 162 -13.34 -4.50 12.31
C ILE A 162 -13.22 -3.12 12.99
N ASP A 163 -13.94 -2.95 14.08
CA ASP A 163 -14.04 -1.65 14.77
C ASP A 163 -12.68 -1.07 15.18
N PRO A 164 -11.69 -1.86 15.71
CA PRO A 164 -10.39 -1.32 16.06
C PRO A 164 -9.66 -0.68 14.88
N PHE A 165 -9.74 -1.27 13.68
CA PHE A 165 -9.08 -0.71 12.48
C PHE A 165 -9.71 0.61 12.03
N ILE A 166 -11.01 0.77 12.22
CA ILE A 166 -11.72 2.02 11.93
C ILE A 166 -11.36 3.07 12.98
N LEU A 167 -11.43 2.67 14.25
CA LEU A 167 -11.22 3.57 15.39
C LEU A 167 -9.79 4.10 15.43
N GLU A 168 -8.78 3.27 15.18
CA GLU A 168 -7.37 3.70 15.08
C GLU A 168 -7.20 4.87 14.09
N LYS A 169 -7.83 4.75 12.91
CA LYS A 169 -7.75 5.80 11.88
C LYS A 169 -8.53 7.07 12.25
N MET A 170 -9.63 6.91 13.00
CA MET A 170 -10.40 8.04 13.51
C MET A 170 -9.61 8.78 14.59
N GLU A 171 -9.08 8.06 15.57
CA GLU A 171 -8.27 8.60 16.66
C GLU A 171 -7.01 9.31 16.14
N ALA A 172 -6.33 8.72 15.16
CA ALA A 172 -5.16 9.34 14.51
C ALA A 172 -5.47 10.68 13.84
N LYS A 173 -6.74 10.95 13.50
CA LYS A 173 -7.21 12.22 12.92
C LYS A 173 -7.96 13.10 13.92
N GLY A 174 -8.02 12.70 15.20
CA GLY A 174 -8.74 13.42 16.24
C GLY A 174 -10.27 13.33 16.12
N PHE A 175 -10.80 12.32 15.43
CA PHE A 175 -12.24 12.09 15.32
C PHE A 175 -12.73 11.10 16.36
N ASN A 176 -13.96 11.34 16.84
CA ASN A 176 -14.68 10.41 17.69
C ASN A 176 -15.80 9.74 16.90
N PRO A 177 -16.16 8.49 17.22
CA PRO A 177 -17.36 7.86 16.67
C PRO A 177 -18.62 8.65 17.02
N ASN A 178 -19.56 8.70 16.09
CA ASN A 178 -20.88 9.23 16.35
C ASN A 178 -21.66 8.30 17.29
N GLU A 179 -22.74 8.83 17.87
CA GLU A 179 -23.71 8.02 18.60
C GLU A 179 -24.31 6.92 17.73
N THR A 180 -24.79 5.87 18.37
CA THR A 180 -25.46 4.75 17.67
C THR A 180 -26.64 5.28 16.85
N ALA A 181 -26.69 4.92 15.58
CA ALA A 181 -27.76 5.32 14.68
C ALA A 181 -29.13 4.84 15.21
N SER A 182 -30.17 5.63 14.99
CA SER A 182 -31.52 5.23 15.33
C SER A 182 -31.95 3.95 14.62
N ARG A 183 -32.85 3.19 15.23
CA ARG A 183 -33.41 1.97 14.63
C ARG A 183 -33.94 2.21 13.22
N GLU A 184 -34.63 3.32 13.01
CA GLU A 184 -35.13 3.71 11.71
C GLU A 184 -34.02 3.92 10.68
N ALA A 185 -32.91 4.59 11.04
CA ALA A 185 -31.77 4.79 10.19
C ALA A 185 -31.09 3.45 9.83
N LEU A 186 -30.98 2.53 10.79
CA LEU A 186 -30.41 1.20 10.56
C LEU A 186 -31.30 0.37 9.61
N ILE A 187 -32.62 0.41 9.77
CA ILE A 187 -33.54 -0.28 8.86
C ILE A 187 -33.40 0.26 7.44
N LYS A 188 -33.40 1.58 7.26
CA LYS A 188 -33.22 2.20 5.93
C LYS A 188 -31.91 1.79 5.27
N ARG A 189 -30.82 1.75 6.04
CA ARG A 189 -29.51 1.28 5.53
C ARG A 189 -29.55 -0.19 5.14
N ALA A 190 -30.09 -1.06 6.01
CA ALA A 190 -30.18 -2.49 5.73
C ALA A 190 -31.01 -2.77 4.46
N TYR A 191 -32.13 -2.08 4.26
CA TYR A 191 -32.93 -2.21 3.04
C TYR A 191 -32.14 -1.75 1.80
N ALA A 192 -31.49 -0.59 1.88
CA ALA A 192 -30.69 -0.09 0.76
C ALA A 192 -29.54 -1.05 0.38
N ASP A 193 -28.86 -1.62 1.40
CA ASP A 193 -27.70 -2.51 1.17
C ASP A 193 -28.12 -3.90 0.64
N ILE A 194 -29.27 -4.44 1.14
CA ILE A 194 -29.70 -5.81 0.81
C ILE A 194 -30.59 -5.83 -0.45
N THR A 195 -31.51 -4.88 -0.58
CA THR A 195 -32.50 -4.88 -1.65
C THR A 195 -32.27 -3.83 -2.73
N GLY A 196 -31.37 -2.85 -2.49
CA GLY A 196 -31.17 -1.69 -3.34
C GLY A 196 -32.31 -0.66 -3.30
N LEU A 197 -33.31 -0.85 -2.44
CA LEU A 197 -34.51 0.00 -2.35
C LEU A 197 -34.74 0.48 -0.90
N ALA A 198 -35.39 1.62 -0.76
CA ALA A 198 -35.85 2.06 0.55
C ALA A 198 -37.06 1.21 1.03
N PRO A 199 -37.20 0.96 2.35
CA PRO A 199 -38.38 0.29 2.88
C PRO A 199 -39.63 1.13 2.64
N THR A 200 -40.75 0.46 2.40
CA THR A 200 -42.08 1.10 2.42
C THR A 200 -42.41 1.60 3.83
N TYR A 201 -43.42 2.46 3.93
CA TYR A 201 -43.87 2.96 5.23
C TYR A 201 -44.35 1.82 6.13
N GLU A 202 -45.04 0.82 5.59
CA GLU A 202 -45.55 -0.34 6.34
C GLU A 202 -44.40 -1.21 6.88
N GLU A 203 -43.42 -1.52 6.03
CA GLU A 203 -42.21 -2.25 6.41
C GLU A 203 -41.42 -1.50 7.48
N LEU A 204 -41.24 -0.20 7.31
CA LEU A 204 -40.53 0.63 8.29
C LEU A 204 -41.24 0.60 9.66
N ASN A 205 -42.57 0.73 9.69
CA ASN A 205 -43.34 0.68 10.91
C ASN A 205 -43.29 -0.70 11.58
N THR A 206 -43.39 -1.77 10.78
CA THR A 206 -43.28 -3.14 11.25
C THR A 206 -41.98 -3.35 12.00
N TRP A 207 -40.85 -3.01 11.33
CA TRP A 207 -39.52 -3.17 11.92
C TRP A 207 -39.22 -2.23 13.07
N ARG A 208 -39.82 -1.03 13.09
CA ARG A 208 -39.65 -0.06 14.16
C ARG A 208 -40.33 -0.54 15.47
N ASN A 209 -41.44 -1.22 15.36
CA ASN A 209 -42.27 -1.62 16.49
C ASN A 209 -41.98 -3.06 16.97
N ASN A 210 -41.31 -3.89 16.17
CA ASN A 210 -40.88 -5.21 16.61
C ASN A 210 -39.62 -5.09 17.50
N SER A 211 -39.69 -5.63 18.71
CA SER A 211 -38.60 -5.73 19.69
C SER A 211 -37.61 -6.81 19.30
#